data_d0e518e9ee3d1003d701c1d4559918e9
#
_entry.id   d0e518e9ee3d1003d701c1d4559918e9
#
_cell.length_a   1.000
_cell.length_b   1.000
_cell.length_c   1.000
_cell.angle_alpha   90.00
_cell.angle_beta   90.00
_cell.angle_gamma   90.00
#
_symmetry.space_group_name_H-M   'P 1'
#
loop_
_entity.id
_entity.type
_entity.pdbx_description
1 polymer ?
#
loop_
_entity_poly.entity_id
_entity_poly.type
_entity_poly.pdbx_seq_one_letter_code
_entity_poly.pdbx_strand_id
1 'polypeptide(L)'
;MILYQVEAHLIKYIGEHPGTTVSDIAQDLNKTSSAASQMVKKLQTKGLIEQIKNEKNRRNTFLNLTSAGWSLYEAREKFEQHCYERTFEYLAEFSEKEIEVVCRILDRMNQTFKLDIEDSKM
;
A
#
# COMPACT_ATOMS: atom_id res chain seq x y z
N MET A 1 -14.84 -12.45 -3.59
CA MET A 1 -13.99 -11.48 -4.30
C MET A 1 -12.54 -11.74 -3.97
N ILE A 2 -11.71 -11.85 -4.98
CA ILE A 2 -10.26 -12.00 -4.80
C ILE A 2 -9.63 -10.61 -4.81
N LEU A 3 -8.87 -10.31 -3.75
CA LEU A 3 -8.13 -9.06 -3.65
C LEU A 3 -6.63 -9.36 -3.59
N TYR A 4 -5.90 -8.89 -4.58
CA TYR A 4 -4.46 -9.06 -4.62
C TYR A 4 -3.77 -8.06 -3.68
N GLN A 5 -2.56 -8.38 -3.26
CA GLN A 5 -1.81 -7.55 -2.32
C GLN A 5 -1.62 -6.10 -2.80
N VAL A 6 -1.36 -5.93 -4.07
CA VAL A 6 -1.21 -4.60 -4.68
C VAL A 6 -2.51 -3.81 -4.65
N GLU A 7 -3.64 -4.48 -4.84
CA GLU A 7 -4.96 -3.84 -4.77
C GLU A 7 -5.27 -3.43 -3.33
N ALA A 8 -4.92 -4.26 -2.35
CA ALA A 8 -5.08 -3.92 -0.93
C ALA A 8 -4.24 -2.69 -0.56
N HIS A 9 -3.02 -2.60 -1.08
CA HIS A 9 -2.16 -1.43 -0.90
C HIS A 9 -2.81 -0.17 -1.46
N LEU A 10 -3.42 -0.26 -2.64
CA LEU A 10 -4.11 0.87 -3.27
C LEU A 10 -5.33 1.33 -2.47
N ILE A 11 -6.11 0.40 -1.94
CA ILE A 11 -7.24 0.73 -1.07
C ILE A 11 -6.76 1.53 0.14
N LYS A 12 -5.70 1.07 0.77
CA LYS A 12 -5.10 1.76 1.92
C LYS A 12 -4.59 3.15 1.53
N TYR A 13 -3.87 3.25 0.44
CA TYR A 13 -3.32 4.52 -0.05
C TYR A 13 -4.43 5.53 -0.33
N ILE A 14 -5.44 5.12 -1.07
CA ILE A 14 -6.57 6.01 -1.42
C ILE A 14 -7.32 6.47 -0.17
N GLY A 15 -7.54 5.56 0.78
CA GLY A 15 -8.21 5.90 2.04
C GLY A 15 -7.43 6.88 2.90
N GLU A 16 -6.11 6.80 2.89
CA GLU A 16 -5.23 7.66 3.70
C GLU A 16 -4.85 8.98 3.01
N HIS A 17 -5.09 9.10 1.71
CA HIS A 17 -4.72 10.28 0.92
C HIS A 17 -5.94 10.86 0.18
N PRO A 18 -6.83 11.58 0.89
CA PRO A 18 -7.99 12.21 0.24
C PRO A 18 -7.54 13.14 -0.89
N GLY A 19 -8.23 13.03 -2.02
CA GLY A 19 -7.91 13.83 -3.19
C GLY A 19 -6.76 13.30 -4.04
N THR A 20 -6.33 12.06 -3.81
CA THR A 20 -5.27 11.45 -4.62
C THR A 20 -5.72 11.23 -6.06
N THR A 21 -4.76 11.23 -6.98
CA THR A 21 -4.99 11.06 -8.42
C THR A 21 -4.29 9.80 -8.92
N VAL A 22 -4.61 9.38 -10.15
CA VAL A 22 -3.91 8.27 -10.81
C VAL A 22 -2.40 8.56 -10.91
N SER A 23 -2.03 9.81 -11.16
CA SER A 23 -0.61 10.22 -11.22
C SER A 23 0.10 9.99 -9.89
N ASP A 24 -0.56 10.33 -8.78
CA ASP A 24 -0.01 10.10 -7.43
C ASP A 24 0.22 8.62 -7.17
N ILE A 25 -0.71 7.79 -7.59
CA ILE A 25 -0.60 6.33 -7.46
C ILE A 25 0.55 5.78 -8.30
N ALA A 26 0.68 6.25 -9.53
CA ALA A 26 1.77 5.85 -10.42
C ALA A 26 3.13 6.16 -9.78
N GLN A 27 3.24 7.33 -9.18
CA GLN A 27 4.46 7.77 -8.50
C GLN A 27 4.74 6.94 -7.25
N ASP A 28 3.73 6.70 -6.42
CA ASP A 28 3.86 5.89 -5.19
C ASP A 28 4.32 4.46 -5.49
N LEU A 29 3.74 3.85 -6.53
CA LEU A 29 4.07 2.48 -6.93
C LEU A 29 5.30 2.38 -7.84
N ASN A 30 5.85 3.51 -8.24
CA ASN A 30 6.94 3.57 -9.22
C ASN A 30 6.58 2.82 -10.52
N LYS A 31 5.40 3.12 -11.04
CA LYS A 31 4.84 2.52 -12.26
C LYS A 31 4.44 3.59 -13.25
N THR A 32 4.16 3.17 -14.49
CA THR A 32 3.67 4.08 -15.53
C THR A 32 2.23 4.51 -15.23
N SER A 33 1.84 5.66 -15.78
CA SER A 33 0.44 6.14 -15.68
C SER A 33 -0.53 5.13 -16.28
N SER A 34 -0.15 4.46 -17.35
CA SER A 34 -0.97 3.44 -18.00
C SER A 34 -1.22 2.24 -17.08
N ALA A 35 -0.16 1.74 -16.42
CA ALA A 35 -0.27 0.63 -15.47
C ALA A 35 -1.15 1.02 -14.27
N ALA A 36 -0.92 2.21 -13.71
CA ALA A 36 -1.72 2.71 -12.60
C ALA A 36 -3.19 2.85 -12.99
N SER A 37 -3.46 3.36 -14.19
CA SER A 37 -4.82 3.51 -14.71
C SER A 37 -5.55 2.16 -14.83
N GLN A 38 -4.84 1.12 -15.27
CA GLN A 38 -5.40 -0.22 -15.35
C GLN A 38 -5.75 -0.80 -13.98
N MET A 39 -4.88 -0.58 -13.00
CA MET A 39 -5.12 -1.02 -11.61
C MET A 39 -6.34 -0.31 -11.03
N VAL A 40 -6.46 1.00 -11.25
CA VAL A 40 -7.60 1.80 -10.82
C VAL A 40 -8.90 1.27 -11.46
N LYS A 41 -8.88 0.97 -12.75
CA LYS A 41 -10.04 0.42 -13.45
C LYS A 41 -10.50 -0.92 -12.86
N LYS A 42 -9.55 -1.79 -12.49
CA LYS A 42 -9.88 -3.07 -11.85
C LYS A 42 -10.62 -2.84 -10.54
N LEU A 43 -10.14 -1.90 -9.71
CA LEU A 43 -10.79 -1.59 -8.44
C LEU A 43 -12.17 -0.94 -8.64
N GLN A 44 -12.32 -0.11 -9.66
CA GLN A 44 -13.63 0.45 -10.03
C GLN A 44 -14.60 -0.65 -10.46
N THR A 45 -14.15 -1.60 -11.26
CA THR A 45 -14.96 -2.74 -11.70
C THR A 45 -15.44 -3.57 -10.51
N LYS A 46 -14.59 -3.70 -9.48
CA LYS A 46 -14.95 -4.40 -8.24
C LYS A 46 -15.85 -3.56 -7.32
N GLY A 47 -16.13 -2.31 -7.68
CA GLY A 47 -16.99 -1.43 -6.89
C GLY A 47 -16.35 -0.89 -5.64
N LEU A 48 -15.03 -0.88 -5.56
CA LEU A 48 -14.29 -0.49 -4.36
C LEU A 48 -13.85 0.96 -4.34
N ILE A 49 -13.70 1.56 -5.53
CA ILE A 49 -13.33 2.97 -5.67
C ILE A 49 -14.21 3.64 -6.71
N GLU A 50 -14.26 4.97 -6.63
CA GLU A 50 -14.94 5.82 -7.59
C GLU A 50 -14.03 6.97 -7.98
N GLN A 51 -14.23 7.49 -9.20
CA GLN A 51 -13.53 8.67 -9.67
C GLN A 51 -14.46 9.86 -9.55
N ILE A 52 -13.95 10.95 -8.97
CA ILE A 52 -14.68 12.20 -8.85
C ILE A 52 -13.96 13.24 -9.69
N LYS A 53 -14.68 13.83 -10.64
CA LYS A 53 -14.13 14.89 -11.48
C LYS A 53 -14.04 16.19 -10.70
N ASN A 54 -12.89 16.87 -10.80
CA ASN A 54 -12.74 18.20 -10.25
C ASN A 54 -13.49 19.20 -11.14
N GLU A 55 -14.48 19.89 -10.59
CA GLU A 55 -15.27 20.89 -11.32
C GLU A 55 -14.43 22.05 -11.83
N LYS A 56 -13.36 22.41 -11.09
CA LYS A 56 -12.46 23.52 -11.46
C LYS A 56 -11.42 23.15 -12.51
N ASN A 57 -11.07 21.87 -12.59
CA ASN A 57 -10.09 21.38 -13.56
C ASN A 57 -10.47 19.95 -13.99
N ARG A 58 -11.09 19.85 -15.16
CA ARG A 58 -11.57 18.57 -15.70
C ARG A 58 -10.47 17.54 -15.96
N ARG A 59 -9.19 17.96 -15.98
CA ARG A 59 -8.06 17.08 -16.17
C ARG A 59 -7.68 16.32 -14.89
N ASN A 60 -8.06 16.87 -13.74
CA ASN A 60 -7.77 16.25 -12.44
C ASN A 60 -8.97 15.47 -11.96
N THR A 61 -8.84 14.17 -11.93
CA THR A 61 -9.83 13.25 -11.39
C THR A 61 -9.31 12.72 -10.07
N PHE A 62 -10.10 12.92 -9.01
CA PHE A 62 -9.76 12.41 -7.69
C PHE A 62 -10.33 11.01 -7.51
N LEU A 63 -9.65 10.22 -6.69
CA LEU A 63 -10.06 8.88 -6.36
C LEU A 63 -10.58 8.84 -4.92
N ASN A 64 -11.72 8.19 -4.72
CA ASN A 64 -12.30 7.97 -3.40
C ASN A 64 -12.69 6.52 -3.24
N LEU A 65 -12.69 6.04 -1.99
CA LEU A 65 -13.24 4.73 -1.67
C LEU A 65 -14.77 4.81 -1.65
N THR A 66 -15.42 3.79 -2.19
CA THR A 66 -16.87 3.59 -2.04
C THR A 66 -17.16 3.07 -0.62
N SER A 67 -18.42 2.92 -0.26
CA SER A 67 -18.80 2.29 1.01
C SER A 67 -18.18 0.89 1.13
N ALA A 68 -18.21 0.11 0.06
CA ALA A 68 -17.58 -1.21 0.01
C ALA A 68 -16.05 -1.11 0.19
N GLY A 69 -15.42 -0.11 -0.43
CA GLY A 69 -13.99 0.16 -0.27
C GLY A 69 -13.62 0.50 1.16
N TRP A 70 -14.40 1.35 1.82
CA TRP A 70 -14.20 1.69 3.22
C TRP A 70 -14.38 0.50 4.16
N SER A 71 -15.38 -0.34 3.91
CA SER A 71 -15.58 -1.57 4.68
C SER A 71 -14.36 -2.49 4.59
N LEU A 72 -13.81 -2.62 3.39
CA LEU A 72 -12.62 -3.42 3.16
C LEU A 72 -11.39 -2.81 3.83
N TYR A 73 -11.23 -1.50 3.74
CA TYR A 73 -10.17 -0.76 4.43
C TYR A 73 -10.18 -1.04 5.93
N GLU A 74 -11.35 -0.89 6.56
CA GLU A 74 -11.50 -1.10 7.99
C GLU A 74 -11.24 -2.56 8.40
N ALA A 75 -11.73 -3.51 7.61
CA ALA A 75 -11.49 -4.93 7.86
C ALA A 75 -10.00 -5.27 7.80
N ARG A 76 -9.28 -4.72 6.82
CA ARG A 76 -7.85 -4.91 6.67
C ARG A 76 -7.06 -4.27 7.81
N GLU A 77 -7.44 -3.08 8.23
CA GLU A 77 -6.80 -2.41 9.38
C GLU A 77 -6.95 -3.24 10.66
N LYS A 78 -8.14 -3.78 10.91
CA LYS A 78 -8.38 -4.64 12.06
C LYS A 78 -7.56 -5.93 11.99
N PHE A 79 -7.47 -6.53 10.81
CA PHE A 79 -6.68 -7.74 10.60
C PHE A 79 -5.19 -7.47 10.83
N GLU A 80 -4.66 -6.37 10.29
CA GLU A 80 -3.25 -5.97 10.49
C GLU A 80 -2.98 -5.74 11.97
N GLN A 81 -3.86 -5.04 12.67
CA GLN A 81 -3.73 -4.78 14.10
C GLN A 81 -3.67 -6.10 14.89
N HIS A 82 -4.54 -7.04 14.56
CA HIS A 82 -4.55 -8.36 15.18
C HIS A 82 -3.22 -9.11 14.94
N CYS A 83 -2.69 -9.03 13.72
CA CYS A 83 -1.41 -9.65 13.39
C CYS A 83 -0.25 -9.02 14.17
N TYR A 84 -0.23 -7.70 14.31
CA TYR A 84 0.78 -7.01 15.12
C TYR A 84 0.71 -7.42 16.58
N GLU A 85 -0.49 -7.47 17.16
CA GLU A 85 -0.69 -7.88 18.55
C GLU A 85 -0.17 -9.30 18.79
N ARG A 86 -0.47 -10.22 17.89
CA ARG A 86 0.00 -11.59 17.97
C ARG A 86 1.53 -11.65 17.88
N THR A 87 2.12 -10.87 16.98
CA THR A 87 3.57 -10.79 16.82
C THR A 87 4.22 -10.29 18.11
N PHE A 88 3.68 -9.23 18.71
CA PHE A 88 4.18 -8.70 19.97
C PHE A 88 4.10 -9.74 21.10
N GLU A 89 2.99 -10.48 21.18
CA GLU A 89 2.84 -11.55 22.18
C GLU A 89 3.93 -12.63 22.03
N TYR A 90 4.18 -13.06 20.79
CA TYR A 90 5.18 -14.08 20.50
C TYR A 90 6.62 -13.57 20.72
N LEU A 91 6.84 -12.27 20.56
CA LEU A 91 8.16 -11.67 20.78
C LEU A 91 8.37 -11.17 22.21
N ALA A 92 7.38 -11.33 23.09
CA ALA A 92 7.46 -10.82 24.47
C ALA A 92 8.57 -11.49 25.29
N GLU A 93 9.01 -12.68 24.90
CA GLU A 93 10.13 -13.38 25.57
C GLU A 93 11.50 -12.75 25.28
N PHE A 94 11.61 -11.93 24.22
CA PHE A 94 12.88 -11.31 23.83
C PHE A 94 13.01 -9.92 24.43
N SER A 95 14.23 -9.55 24.82
CA SER A 95 14.54 -8.23 25.34
C SER A 95 14.54 -7.18 24.21
N GLU A 96 14.42 -5.91 24.60
CA GLU A 96 14.53 -4.80 23.63
C GLU A 96 15.86 -4.83 22.89
N LYS A 97 16.94 -5.16 23.61
CA LYS A 97 18.29 -5.26 23.02
C LYS A 97 18.36 -6.36 21.96
N GLU A 98 17.75 -7.51 22.24
CA GLU A 98 17.72 -8.62 21.28
C GLU A 98 16.95 -8.23 20.02
N ILE A 99 15.80 -7.59 20.16
CA ILE A 99 14.98 -7.11 19.04
C ILE A 99 15.77 -6.04 18.25
N GLU A 100 16.43 -5.12 18.94
CA GLU A 100 17.24 -4.08 18.31
C GLU A 100 18.38 -4.67 17.46
N VAL A 101 19.03 -5.72 17.94
CA VAL A 101 20.08 -6.42 17.18
C VAL A 101 19.51 -7.03 15.91
N VAL A 102 18.34 -7.68 15.99
CA VAL A 102 17.67 -8.26 14.81
C VAL A 102 17.32 -7.17 13.79
N CYS A 103 16.80 -6.04 14.25
CA CYS A 103 16.49 -4.90 13.37
C CYS A 103 17.75 -4.39 12.65
N ARG A 104 18.87 -4.28 13.37
CA ARG A 104 20.14 -3.87 12.77
C ARG A 104 20.63 -4.87 11.73
N ILE A 105 20.50 -6.16 12.01
CA ILE A 105 20.86 -7.22 11.06
C ILE A 105 20.01 -7.12 9.79
N LEU A 106 18.69 -6.94 9.94
CA LEU A 106 17.77 -6.79 8.80
C LEU A 106 18.10 -5.55 7.96
N ASP A 107 18.43 -4.43 8.61
CA ASP A 107 18.86 -3.22 7.90
C ASP A 107 20.12 -3.47 7.07
N ARG A 108 21.10 -4.17 7.63
CA ARG A 108 22.32 -4.51 6.92
C ARG A 108 22.04 -5.44 5.73
N MET A 109 21.17 -6.43 5.93
CA MET A 109 20.78 -7.32 4.85
C MET A 109 20.09 -6.53 3.71
N ASN A 110 19.21 -5.59 4.06
CA ASN A 110 18.56 -4.74 3.06
C ASN A 110 19.56 -3.90 2.27
N GLN A 111 20.60 -3.40 2.93
CA GLN A 111 21.68 -2.67 2.26
C GLN A 111 22.41 -3.54 1.25
N THR A 112 22.72 -4.79 1.62
CA THR A 112 23.40 -5.72 0.69
C THR A 112 22.51 -6.06 -0.50
N PHE A 113 21.21 -6.27 -0.29
CA PHE A 113 20.27 -6.55 -1.37
C PHE A 113 20.20 -5.39 -2.38
N LYS A 114 20.25 -4.15 -1.90
CA LYS A 114 20.28 -2.98 -2.78
C LYS A 114 21.55 -2.94 -3.62
N LEU A 115 22.70 -3.26 -3.04
CA LEU A 115 23.95 -3.34 -3.75
C LEU A 115 23.93 -4.45 -4.81
N ASP A 116 23.37 -5.61 -4.47
CA ASP A 116 23.22 -6.73 -5.40
C ASP A 116 22.36 -6.35 -6.60
N ILE A 117 21.27 -5.60 -6.37
CA ILE A 117 20.41 -5.12 -7.44
C ILE A 117 21.18 -4.15 -8.35
N GLU A 118 21.96 -3.24 -7.78
CA GLU A 118 22.79 -2.30 -8.56
C GLU A 118 23.84 -3.04 -9.38
N ASP A 119 24.53 -4.01 -8.78
CA ASP A 119 25.55 -4.81 -9.47
C ASP A 119 24.94 -5.60 -10.63
N SER A 120 23.72 -6.09 -10.50
CA SER A 120 23.04 -6.85 -11.54
C SER A 120 22.68 -6.00 -12.77
N LYS A 121 22.72 -4.68 -12.66
CA LYS A 121 22.43 -3.76 -13.76
C LYS A 121 23.66 -3.41 -14.60
N MET A 122 24.83 -3.83 -14.17
CA MET A 122 26.08 -3.55 -14.89
C MET A 122 26.34 -4.56 -15.99
#